data_33323ee7cfdb1a65cb5284447019eb52
#
_entry.id   33323ee7cfdb1a65cb5284447019eb52
#
_cell.length_a   1.000
_cell.length_b   1.000
_cell.length_c   1.000
_cell.angle_alpha   90.00
_cell.angle_beta   90.00
_cell.angle_gamma   90.00
#
_symmetry.space_group_name_H-M   'P 1'
#
loop_
_entity.id
_entity.type
_entity.pdbx_description
1 polymer ?
#
loop_
_entity_poly.entity_id
_entity_poly.type
_entity_poly.pdbx_seq_one_letter_code
_entity_poly.pdbx_strand_id
1 'polypeptide(L)'
;MADERLIAALDVPTRAAAERLVTRLGSSVGYYKVGMELFYALGGEIVTWLKERDKKVFLDLKLHDIPNTAAQGLCSLLRLRPDLLNVHRAGGLRMMRTAAEALGRASEEQGVPCPKLIGVTVLTSMDAADWTGLGHVGTIEEAVLRRAQLAQEAGLDGVVASPQETARIRRACGAGFLIVTPGIRPAGVSNDDQRRVTTPAEAIHAGASHIVVGRAISGAQDPRAAAEHILREMEEA
;
A
#
# COMPACT_ATOMS: atom_id res chain seq x y z
N MET A 1 16.72 1.82 13.87
CA MET A 1 16.00 2.33 12.68
C MET A 1 14.55 1.95 12.86
N ALA A 2 13.59 2.76 12.36
CA ALA A 2 12.17 2.36 12.38
C ALA A 2 11.96 1.07 11.59
N ASP A 3 11.05 0.20 12.06
CA ASP A 3 10.69 -1.01 11.31
C ASP A 3 9.92 -0.61 10.04
N GLU A 4 10.49 -0.92 8.90
CA GLU A 4 9.92 -0.55 7.59
C GLU A 4 8.68 -1.37 7.22
N ARG A 5 8.37 -2.44 7.98
CA ARG A 5 7.15 -3.21 7.76
C ARG A 5 5.89 -2.43 8.15
N LEU A 6 6.01 -1.40 9.01
CA LEU A 6 4.91 -0.48 9.36
C LEU A 6 4.89 0.72 8.41
N ILE A 7 3.79 0.90 7.69
CA ILE A 7 3.50 2.07 6.87
C ILE A 7 2.36 2.86 7.52
N ALA A 8 2.63 4.08 7.97
CA ALA A 8 1.59 4.95 8.50
C ALA A 8 0.88 5.71 7.37
N ALA A 9 -0.45 5.65 7.31
CA ALA A 9 -1.22 6.36 6.31
C ALA A 9 -1.44 7.83 6.71
N LEU A 10 -1.08 8.75 5.80
CA LEU A 10 -1.34 10.18 5.92
C LEU A 10 -2.68 10.52 5.25
N ASP A 11 -3.77 9.91 5.74
CA ASP A 11 -5.12 10.18 5.27
C ASP A 11 -5.67 11.40 6.03
N VAL A 12 -5.17 12.58 5.66
CA VAL A 12 -5.47 13.89 6.27
C VAL A 12 -5.59 14.96 5.18
N PRO A 13 -6.48 15.97 5.35
CA PRO A 13 -6.84 16.88 4.26
C PRO A 13 -5.84 18.02 4.00
N THR A 14 -4.88 18.26 4.90
CA THR A 14 -3.99 19.43 4.79
C THR A 14 -2.54 19.09 5.06
N ARG A 15 -1.65 19.88 4.44
CA ARG A 15 -0.20 19.82 4.69
C ARG A 15 0.14 19.94 6.18
N ALA A 16 -0.43 20.93 6.86
CA ALA A 16 -0.16 21.16 8.27
C ALA A 16 -0.57 19.97 9.16
N ALA A 17 -1.66 19.26 8.82
CA ALA A 17 -2.07 18.05 9.53
C ALA A 17 -1.09 16.90 9.29
N ALA A 18 -0.63 16.72 8.05
CA ALA A 18 0.38 15.70 7.71
C ALA A 18 1.70 15.97 8.43
N GLU A 19 2.20 17.21 8.37
CA GLU A 19 3.44 17.62 9.04
C GLU A 19 3.38 17.41 10.56
N ARG A 20 2.26 17.78 11.21
CA ARG A 20 2.06 17.53 12.65
C ARG A 20 2.08 16.04 12.97
N LEU A 21 1.40 15.21 12.18
CA LEU A 21 1.37 13.77 12.40
C LEU A 21 2.76 13.15 12.28
N VAL A 22 3.50 13.47 11.21
CA VAL A 22 4.87 12.99 10.97
C VAL A 22 5.81 13.45 12.11
N THR A 23 5.69 14.71 12.56
CA THR A 23 6.49 15.25 13.67
C THR A 23 6.17 14.52 14.98
N ARG A 24 4.90 14.26 15.29
CA ARG A 24 4.49 13.51 16.48
C ARG A 24 4.99 12.06 16.48
N LEU A 25 4.98 11.41 15.31
CA LEU A 25 5.51 10.04 15.15
C LEU A 25 7.04 9.97 15.27
N GLY A 26 7.74 11.03 14.89
CA GLY A 26 9.19 11.16 15.07
C GLY A 26 9.97 10.05 14.39
N SER A 27 10.82 9.36 15.18
CA SER A 27 11.65 8.24 14.72
C SER A 27 10.94 6.88 14.77
N SER A 28 9.76 6.78 15.40
CA SER A 28 9.03 5.51 15.52
C SER A 28 8.50 5.01 14.18
N VAL A 29 8.27 5.93 13.20
CA VAL A 29 7.82 5.58 11.86
C VAL A 29 8.74 6.20 10.81
N GLY A 30 9.23 5.34 9.91
CA GLY A 30 10.09 5.73 8.77
C GLY A 30 9.39 5.68 7.42
N TYR A 31 8.22 5.04 7.31
CA TYR A 31 7.53 4.79 6.05
C TYR A 31 6.10 5.32 6.09
N TYR A 32 5.72 6.11 5.11
CA TYR A 32 4.42 6.79 5.06
C TYR A 32 3.68 6.50 3.75
N LYS A 33 2.37 6.28 3.83
CA LYS A 33 1.49 6.22 2.66
C LYS A 33 0.89 7.60 2.40
N VAL A 34 1.11 8.12 1.20
CA VAL A 34 0.41 9.29 0.67
C VAL A 34 -0.68 8.79 -0.27
N GLY A 35 -1.94 8.92 0.15
CA GLY A 35 -3.11 8.52 -0.62
C GLY A 35 -3.67 9.63 -1.50
N MET A 36 -4.79 9.33 -2.18
CA MET A 36 -5.44 10.24 -3.13
C MET A 36 -5.83 11.58 -2.50
N GLU A 37 -6.43 11.57 -1.29
CA GLU A 37 -6.87 12.79 -0.61
C GLU A 37 -5.74 13.81 -0.49
N LEU A 38 -4.65 13.42 0.15
CA LEU A 38 -3.52 14.33 0.39
C LEU A 38 -2.76 14.67 -0.88
N PHE A 39 -2.60 13.71 -1.80
CA PHE A 39 -1.90 13.96 -3.06
C PHE A 39 -2.68 14.88 -3.99
N TYR A 40 -4.00 14.74 -4.09
CA TYR A 40 -4.82 15.63 -4.93
C TYR A 40 -4.95 17.03 -4.32
N ALA A 41 -4.87 17.15 -3.00
CA ALA A 41 -4.85 18.46 -2.35
C ALA A 41 -3.52 19.21 -2.51
N LEU A 42 -2.39 18.52 -2.50
CA LEU A 42 -1.05 19.14 -2.40
C LEU A 42 -0.11 18.81 -3.57
N GLY A 43 -0.50 17.91 -4.47
CA GLY A 43 0.40 17.43 -5.52
C GLY A 43 1.63 16.71 -4.96
N GLY A 44 2.75 16.82 -5.67
CA GLY A 44 4.01 16.17 -5.31
C GLY A 44 4.77 16.79 -4.14
N GLU A 45 4.39 17.98 -3.68
CA GLU A 45 5.13 18.71 -2.64
C GLU A 45 5.24 17.93 -1.34
N ILE A 46 4.17 17.22 -0.94
CA ILE A 46 4.18 16.42 0.29
C ILE A 46 5.14 15.22 0.18
N VAL A 47 5.26 14.63 -0.99
CA VAL A 47 6.21 13.52 -1.23
C VAL A 47 7.64 14.05 -1.12
N THR A 48 7.94 15.16 -1.79
CA THR A 48 9.25 15.83 -1.72
C THR A 48 9.60 16.18 -0.27
N TRP A 49 8.67 16.76 0.47
CA TRP A 49 8.85 17.13 1.88
C TRP A 49 9.18 15.92 2.78
N LEU A 50 8.56 14.75 2.54
CA LEU A 50 8.87 13.51 3.24
C LEU A 50 10.26 12.97 2.87
N LYS A 51 10.61 12.98 1.58
CA LYS A 51 11.91 12.51 1.08
C LYS A 51 13.07 13.36 1.60
N GLU A 52 12.91 14.69 1.72
CA GLU A 52 13.89 15.58 2.34
C GLU A 52 14.15 15.29 3.83
N ARG A 53 13.31 14.46 4.46
CA ARG A 53 13.41 14.02 5.85
C ARG A 53 13.77 12.55 5.99
N ASP A 54 14.35 11.98 4.93
CA ASP A 54 14.76 10.57 4.86
C ASP A 54 13.62 9.59 5.16
N LYS A 55 12.36 9.97 4.81
CA LYS A 55 11.22 9.09 4.93
C LYS A 55 10.98 8.30 3.65
N LYS A 56 10.59 7.03 3.79
CA LYS A 56 10.08 6.24 2.68
C LYS A 56 8.64 6.62 2.38
N VAL A 57 8.28 6.56 1.10
CA VAL A 57 6.95 6.95 0.63
C VAL A 57 6.32 5.86 -0.23
N PHE A 58 5.19 5.36 0.21
CA PHE A 58 4.23 4.63 -0.61
C PHE A 58 3.22 5.62 -1.20
N LEU A 59 3.32 5.88 -2.49
CA LEU A 59 2.38 6.76 -3.20
C LEU A 59 1.22 5.91 -3.73
N ASP A 60 0.10 5.94 -3.01
CA ASP A 60 -1.06 5.05 -3.18
C ASP A 60 -2.17 5.71 -4.01
N LEU A 61 -1.96 5.83 -5.32
CA LEU A 61 -2.88 6.48 -6.26
C LEU A 61 -3.74 5.50 -7.07
N LYS A 62 -3.41 4.20 -7.01
CA LYS A 62 -4.15 3.12 -7.69
C LYS A 62 -4.38 3.40 -9.18
N LEU A 63 -3.31 3.75 -9.93
CA LEU A 63 -3.42 4.11 -11.34
C LEU A 63 -4.17 3.02 -12.11
N HIS A 64 -5.19 3.47 -12.85
CA HIS A 64 -6.06 2.58 -13.61
C HIS A 64 -6.53 3.30 -14.87
N ASP A 65 -5.93 2.97 -16.00
CA ASP A 65 -6.22 3.56 -17.29
C ASP A 65 -5.77 2.60 -18.40
N ILE A 66 -5.88 2.99 -19.66
CA ILE A 66 -5.29 2.23 -20.76
C ILE A 66 -3.76 2.10 -20.57
N PRO A 67 -3.12 1.04 -21.12
CA PRO A 67 -1.72 0.70 -20.80
C PRO A 67 -0.75 1.86 -20.92
N ASN A 68 -0.80 2.61 -22.01
CA ASN A 68 0.11 3.73 -22.22
C ASN A 68 -0.08 4.86 -21.19
N THR A 69 -1.32 5.24 -20.88
CA THR A 69 -1.61 6.32 -19.93
C THR A 69 -1.15 5.95 -18.52
N ALA A 70 -1.44 4.72 -18.07
CA ALA A 70 -0.99 4.22 -16.78
C ALA A 70 0.55 4.21 -16.68
N ALA A 71 1.24 3.74 -17.73
CA ALA A 71 2.69 3.72 -17.81
C ALA A 71 3.30 5.14 -17.74
N GLN A 72 2.83 6.07 -18.57
CA GLN A 72 3.32 7.45 -18.57
C GLN A 72 3.03 8.17 -17.24
N GLY A 73 1.88 7.89 -16.62
CA GLY A 73 1.56 8.37 -15.29
C GLY A 73 2.59 7.94 -14.25
N LEU A 74 2.97 6.64 -14.23
CA LEU A 74 4.02 6.14 -13.33
C LEU A 74 5.37 6.79 -13.61
N CYS A 75 5.79 6.87 -14.87
CA CYS A 75 7.07 7.52 -15.25
C CYS A 75 7.12 8.99 -14.78
N SER A 76 6.00 9.70 -14.86
CA SER A 76 5.91 11.08 -14.38
C SER A 76 6.10 11.23 -12.88
N LEU A 77 5.81 10.18 -12.10
CA LEU A 77 5.98 10.16 -10.65
C LEU A 77 7.41 9.91 -10.19
N LEU A 78 8.30 9.40 -11.07
CA LEU A 78 9.70 9.11 -10.73
C LEU A 78 10.45 10.33 -10.19
N ARG A 79 10.15 11.54 -10.68
CA ARG A 79 10.73 12.79 -10.19
C ARG A 79 10.53 13.03 -8.70
N LEU A 80 9.50 12.41 -8.10
CA LEU A 80 9.17 12.51 -6.68
C LEU A 80 9.94 11.47 -5.83
N ARG A 81 10.64 10.51 -6.48
CA ARG A 81 11.39 9.43 -5.85
C ARG A 81 10.59 8.63 -4.81
N PRO A 82 9.36 8.17 -5.14
CA PRO A 82 8.62 7.29 -4.23
C PRO A 82 9.38 5.96 -4.10
N ASP A 83 9.17 5.27 -2.98
CA ASP A 83 9.77 3.93 -2.77
C ASP A 83 8.82 2.82 -3.23
N LEU A 84 7.51 3.09 -3.23
CA LEU A 84 6.47 2.14 -3.62
C LEU A 84 5.34 2.87 -4.38
N LEU A 85 4.91 2.28 -5.48
CA LEU A 85 3.81 2.74 -6.33
C LEU A 85 2.79 1.61 -6.51
N ASN A 86 1.57 1.96 -6.89
CA ASN A 86 0.60 0.94 -7.26
C ASN A 86 -0.22 1.27 -8.50
N VAL A 87 -0.68 0.18 -9.15
CA VAL A 87 -1.69 0.21 -10.20
C VAL A 87 -2.88 -0.66 -9.79
N HIS A 88 -4.05 -0.41 -10.35
CA HIS A 88 -5.20 -1.26 -10.08
C HIS A 88 -5.19 -2.46 -11.04
N ARG A 89 -5.23 -3.68 -10.49
CA ARG A 89 -5.18 -4.93 -11.28
C ARG A 89 -6.31 -5.04 -12.30
N ALA A 90 -7.47 -4.40 -12.07
CA ALA A 90 -8.60 -4.44 -13.01
C ALA A 90 -8.26 -3.91 -14.41
N GLY A 91 -7.15 -3.18 -14.58
CA GLY A 91 -6.60 -2.80 -15.88
C GLY A 91 -6.05 -3.96 -16.72
N GLY A 92 -5.96 -5.16 -16.14
CA GLY A 92 -5.56 -6.40 -16.81
C GLY A 92 -4.05 -6.58 -16.97
N LEU A 93 -3.66 -7.78 -17.45
CA LEU A 93 -2.27 -8.19 -17.58
C LEU A 93 -1.44 -7.22 -18.45
N ARG A 94 -2.02 -6.81 -19.59
CA ARG A 94 -1.34 -5.92 -20.55
C ARG A 94 -1.01 -4.57 -19.91
N MET A 95 -1.95 -3.97 -19.18
CA MET A 95 -1.72 -2.67 -18.52
C MET A 95 -0.62 -2.79 -17.46
N MET A 96 -0.67 -3.80 -16.62
CA MET A 96 0.33 -4.03 -15.57
C MET A 96 1.72 -4.27 -16.14
N ARG A 97 1.86 -5.11 -17.19
CA ARG A 97 3.13 -5.41 -17.85
C ARG A 97 3.73 -4.16 -18.50
N THR A 98 2.92 -3.42 -19.29
CA THR A 98 3.38 -2.16 -19.91
C THR A 98 3.83 -1.16 -18.85
N ALA A 99 3.11 -1.07 -17.73
CA ALA A 99 3.45 -0.20 -16.61
C ALA A 99 4.80 -0.57 -15.97
N ALA A 100 5.01 -1.85 -15.65
CA ALA A 100 6.26 -2.34 -15.05
C ALA A 100 7.47 -2.12 -15.97
N GLU A 101 7.35 -2.49 -17.25
CA GLU A 101 8.42 -2.33 -18.23
C GLU A 101 8.78 -0.85 -18.47
N ALA A 102 7.78 0.03 -18.57
CA ALA A 102 8.01 1.46 -18.77
C ALA A 102 8.68 2.10 -17.55
N LEU A 103 8.23 1.73 -16.34
CA LEU A 103 8.78 2.24 -15.09
C LEU A 103 10.25 1.84 -14.94
N GLY A 104 10.60 0.56 -15.23
CA GLY A 104 11.98 0.07 -15.19
C GLY A 104 12.88 0.83 -16.17
N ARG A 105 12.48 0.93 -17.44
CA ARG A 105 13.24 1.69 -18.46
C ARG A 105 13.43 3.15 -18.08
N ALA A 106 12.35 3.83 -17.66
CA ALA A 106 12.43 5.25 -17.29
C ALA A 106 13.34 5.48 -16.06
N SER A 107 13.37 4.54 -15.12
CA SER A 107 14.27 4.61 -13.96
C SER A 107 15.73 4.49 -14.38
N GLU A 108 16.05 3.55 -15.29
CA GLU A 108 17.40 3.39 -15.85
C GLU A 108 17.84 4.64 -16.64
N GLU A 109 16.99 5.14 -17.54
CA GLU A 109 17.25 6.34 -18.34
C GLU A 109 17.50 7.60 -17.50
N GLN A 110 16.77 7.74 -16.37
CA GLN A 110 16.93 8.87 -15.47
C GLN A 110 18.02 8.67 -14.40
N GLY A 111 18.61 7.47 -14.31
CA GLY A 111 19.63 7.14 -13.29
C GLY A 111 19.08 7.22 -11.86
N VAL A 112 17.82 6.90 -11.64
CA VAL A 112 17.17 6.91 -10.34
C VAL A 112 16.79 5.49 -9.89
N PRO A 113 16.73 5.21 -8.57
CA PRO A 113 16.24 3.94 -8.08
C PRO A 113 14.82 3.65 -8.60
N CYS A 114 14.61 2.44 -9.15
CA CYS A 114 13.29 2.02 -9.56
C CYS A 114 12.42 1.75 -8.32
N PRO A 115 11.29 2.44 -8.15
CA PRO A 115 10.37 2.16 -7.05
C PRO A 115 9.75 0.77 -7.24
N LYS A 116 9.37 0.12 -6.15
CA LYS A 116 8.58 -1.09 -6.19
C LYS A 116 7.19 -0.80 -6.78
N LEU A 117 6.70 -1.67 -7.67
CA LEU A 117 5.38 -1.55 -8.27
C LEU A 117 4.48 -2.71 -7.85
N ILE A 118 3.33 -2.41 -7.23
CA ILE A 118 2.40 -3.43 -6.75
C ILE A 118 1.00 -3.27 -7.34
N GLY A 119 0.26 -4.38 -7.42
CA GLY A 119 -1.09 -4.41 -7.96
C GLY A 119 -2.18 -4.41 -6.87
N VAL A 120 -3.16 -3.51 -6.93
CA VAL A 120 -4.33 -3.57 -6.05
C VAL A 120 -5.25 -4.70 -6.52
N THR A 121 -5.49 -5.70 -5.68
CA THR A 121 -6.28 -6.89 -6.04
C THR A 121 -7.79 -6.63 -5.99
N VAL A 122 -8.38 -6.59 -4.80
CA VAL A 122 -9.77 -6.25 -4.51
C VAL A 122 -9.77 -5.28 -3.34
N LEU A 123 -10.59 -4.25 -3.40
CA LEU A 123 -10.69 -3.28 -2.30
C LEU A 123 -11.21 -3.98 -1.03
N THR A 124 -10.58 -3.70 0.10
CA THR A 124 -10.90 -4.36 1.38
C THR A 124 -12.28 -3.98 1.93
N SER A 125 -12.90 -2.93 1.40
CA SER A 125 -14.27 -2.54 1.69
C SER A 125 -15.33 -3.36 0.94
N MET A 126 -14.95 -4.07 -0.13
CA MET A 126 -15.85 -4.84 -0.97
C MET A 126 -16.30 -6.12 -0.25
N ASP A 127 -17.59 -6.36 -0.23
CA ASP A 127 -18.20 -7.60 0.27
C ASP A 127 -18.72 -8.50 -0.88
N ALA A 128 -19.30 -9.64 -0.54
CA ALA A 128 -19.80 -10.59 -1.52
C ALA A 128 -21.00 -10.04 -2.34
N ALA A 129 -21.80 -9.15 -1.76
CA ALA A 129 -22.93 -8.53 -2.46
C ALA A 129 -22.42 -7.52 -3.49
N ASP A 130 -21.48 -6.65 -3.11
CA ASP A 130 -20.80 -5.73 -4.04
C ASP A 130 -20.13 -6.50 -5.17
N TRP A 131 -19.43 -7.60 -4.82
CA TRP A 131 -18.73 -8.46 -5.77
C TRP A 131 -19.66 -9.03 -6.84
N THR A 132 -20.77 -9.61 -6.40
CA THR A 132 -21.79 -10.20 -7.30
C THR A 132 -22.53 -9.11 -8.08
N GLY A 133 -22.85 -7.99 -7.43
CA GLY A 133 -23.51 -6.84 -8.07
C GLY A 133 -22.73 -6.24 -9.23
N LEU A 134 -21.39 -6.34 -9.21
CA LEU A 134 -20.52 -5.96 -10.31
C LEU A 134 -20.41 -7.02 -11.41
N GLY A 135 -21.18 -8.13 -11.34
CA GLY A 135 -21.17 -9.21 -12.32
C GLY A 135 -19.96 -10.17 -12.20
N HIS A 136 -19.23 -10.13 -11.10
CA HIS A 136 -18.15 -11.08 -10.88
C HIS A 136 -18.66 -12.47 -10.47
N VAL A 137 -18.00 -13.51 -10.96
CA VAL A 137 -18.30 -14.92 -10.67
C VAL A 137 -17.25 -15.49 -9.70
N GLY A 138 -17.66 -16.40 -8.83
CA GLY A 138 -16.80 -17.04 -7.83
C GLY A 138 -16.58 -16.15 -6.59
N THR A 139 -15.71 -16.58 -5.71
CA THR A 139 -15.45 -15.89 -4.44
C THR A 139 -14.41 -14.77 -4.58
N ILE A 140 -14.42 -13.83 -3.65
CA ILE A 140 -13.39 -12.77 -3.58
C ILE A 140 -12.01 -13.40 -3.37
N GLU A 141 -11.90 -14.41 -2.50
CA GLU A 141 -10.62 -15.08 -2.18
C GLU A 141 -9.99 -15.72 -3.42
N GLU A 142 -10.81 -16.43 -4.23
CA GLU A 142 -10.32 -17.03 -5.48
C GLU A 142 -9.88 -15.98 -6.48
N ALA A 143 -10.65 -14.89 -6.57
CA ALA A 143 -10.32 -13.78 -7.46
C ALA A 143 -9.04 -13.06 -7.02
N VAL A 144 -8.85 -12.83 -5.71
CA VAL A 144 -7.64 -12.21 -5.17
C VAL A 144 -6.41 -13.06 -5.46
N LEU A 145 -6.49 -14.39 -5.27
CA LEU A 145 -5.37 -15.29 -5.59
C LEU A 145 -4.99 -15.24 -7.07
N ARG A 146 -5.97 -15.38 -7.98
CA ARG A 146 -5.72 -15.25 -9.43
C ARG A 146 -5.13 -13.89 -9.80
N ARG A 147 -5.62 -12.83 -9.16
CA ARG A 147 -5.14 -11.46 -9.36
C ARG A 147 -3.71 -11.28 -8.91
N ALA A 148 -3.30 -11.89 -7.81
CA ALA A 148 -1.92 -11.87 -7.33
C ALA A 148 -0.97 -12.60 -8.28
N GLN A 149 -1.36 -13.78 -8.76
CA GLN A 149 -0.59 -14.54 -9.76
C GLN A 149 -0.42 -13.77 -11.08
N LEU A 150 -1.49 -13.12 -11.57
CA LEU A 150 -1.41 -12.27 -12.76
C LEU A 150 -0.54 -11.02 -12.56
N ALA A 151 -0.52 -10.45 -11.35
CA ALA A 151 0.39 -9.35 -11.05
C ALA A 151 1.86 -9.82 -11.09
N GLN A 152 2.14 -11.00 -10.54
CA GLN A 152 3.47 -11.62 -10.61
C GLN A 152 3.87 -11.93 -12.06
N GLU A 153 2.97 -12.51 -12.86
CA GLU A 153 3.19 -12.76 -14.29
C GLU A 153 3.46 -11.47 -15.08
N ALA A 154 2.85 -10.37 -14.68
CA ALA A 154 3.07 -9.06 -15.29
C ALA A 154 4.42 -8.42 -14.91
N GLY A 155 5.18 -9.02 -14.01
CA GLY A 155 6.44 -8.49 -13.51
C GLY A 155 6.29 -7.45 -12.39
N LEU A 156 5.13 -7.39 -11.71
CA LEU A 156 4.98 -6.56 -10.53
C LEU A 156 5.71 -7.16 -9.34
N ASP A 157 6.22 -6.31 -8.45
CA ASP A 157 6.92 -6.72 -7.22
C ASP A 157 6.00 -7.31 -6.15
N GLY A 158 4.68 -7.07 -6.24
CA GLY A 158 3.75 -7.51 -5.22
C GLY A 158 2.32 -7.05 -5.43
N VAL A 159 1.53 -7.14 -4.36
CA VAL A 159 0.12 -6.75 -4.36
C VAL A 159 -0.29 -6.04 -3.07
N VAL A 160 -1.41 -5.28 -3.17
CA VAL A 160 -2.23 -4.91 -2.01
C VAL A 160 -3.33 -5.96 -1.88
N ALA A 161 -3.44 -6.58 -0.72
CA ALA A 161 -4.45 -7.58 -0.41
C ALA A 161 -4.90 -7.52 1.05
N SER A 162 -6.10 -8.04 1.34
CA SER A 162 -6.61 -8.15 2.71
C SER A 162 -5.78 -9.15 3.53
N PRO A 163 -5.73 -8.98 4.86
CA PRO A 163 -5.11 -9.95 5.75
C PRO A 163 -5.60 -11.39 5.54
N GLN A 164 -6.88 -11.55 5.21
CA GLN A 164 -7.53 -12.85 5.06
C GLN A 164 -6.98 -13.68 3.90
N GLU A 165 -6.48 -13.04 2.84
CA GLU A 165 -5.91 -13.72 1.68
C GLU A 165 -4.37 -13.84 1.74
N THR A 166 -3.72 -13.17 2.67
CA THR A 166 -2.25 -13.04 2.76
C THR A 166 -1.53 -14.39 2.75
N ALA A 167 -1.92 -15.33 3.61
CA ALA A 167 -1.27 -16.64 3.69
C ALA A 167 -1.40 -17.46 2.40
N ARG A 168 -2.53 -17.36 1.68
CA ARG A 168 -2.74 -18.04 0.39
C ARG A 168 -1.87 -17.42 -0.70
N ILE A 169 -1.77 -16.10 -0.74
CA ILE A 169 -0.91 -15.38 -1.70
C ILE A 169 0.55 -15.72 -1.42
N ARG A 170 0.99 -15.70 -0.15
CA ARG A 170 2.36 -16.02 0.25
C ARG A 170 2.77 -17.43 -0.22
N ARG A 171 1.90 -18.41 -0.03
CA ARG A 171 2.15 -19.79 -0.49
C ARG A 171 2.22 -19.88 -2.02
N ALA A 172 1.38 -19.15 -2.74
CA ALA A 172 1.30 -19.24 -4.19
C ALA A 172 2.37 -18.43 -4.94
N CYS A 173 2.76 -17.26 -4.41
CA CYS A 173 3.67 -16.33 -5.07
C CYS A 173 5.09 -16.33 -4.50
N GLY A 174 5.33 -17.05 -3.39
CA GLY A 174 6.65 -17.20 -2.80
C GLY A 174 7.08 -16.05 -1.88
N ALA A 175 8.23 -16.21 -1.21
CA ALA A 175 8.70 -15.31 -0.15
C ALA A 175 9.11 -13.92 -0.66
N GLY A 176 9.62 -13.83 -1.89
CA GLY A 176 10.09 -12.56 -2.48
C GLY A 176 8.99 -11.63 -2.99
N PHE A 177 7.73 -12.10 -3.06
CA PHE A 177 6.62 -11.30 -3.55
C PHE A 177 6.06 -10.42 -2.43
N LEU A 178 5.98 -9.10 -2.65
CA LEU A 178 5.51 -8.16 -1.64
C LEU A 178 3.99 -8.29 -1.43
N ILE A 179 3.57 -8.36 -0.17
CA ILE A 179 2.16 -8.32 0.21
C ILE A 179 1.98 -7.16 1.16
N VAL A 180 1.31 -6.11 0.70
CA VAL A 180 1.01 -4.91 1.47
C VAL A 180 -0.43 -5.00 1.95
N THR A 181 -0.63 -4.98 3.25
CA THR A 181 -1.92 -5.32 3.86
C THR A 181 -2.50 -4.14 4.65
N PRO A 182 -3.54 -3.48 4.12
CA PRO A 182 -4.32 -2.48 4.87
C PRO A 182 -5.40 -3.17 5.73
N GLY A 183 -6.16 -2.37 6.49
CA GLY A 183 -7.24 -2.88 7.33
C GLY A 183 -6.74 -3.47 8.65
N ILE A 184 -5.61 -3.01 9.11
CA ILE A 184 -4.99 -3.47 10.36
C ILE A 184 -5.51 -2.64 11.54
N ARG A 185 -5.87 -3.33 12.62
CA ARG A 185 -6.28 -2.73 13.89
C ARG A 185 -5.59 -3.44 15.05
N PRO A 186 -4.92 -2.71 15.94
CA PRO A 186 -4.44 -3.28 17.20
C PRO A 186 -5.59 -3.89 18.01
N ALA A 187 -5.27 -4.83 18.88
CA ALA A 187 -6.25 -5.44 19.76
C ALA A 187 -6.97 -4.36 20.60
N GLY A 188 -8.32 -4.46 20.71
CA GLY A 188 -9.15 -3.54 21.49
C GLY A 188 -9.54 -2.22 20.81
N VAL A 189 -9.15 -1.98 19.55
CA VAL A 189 -9.57 -0.79 18.78
C VAL A 189 -10.81 -1.11 17.93
N SER A 190 -11.75 -0.15 17.82
CA SER A 190 -13.01 -0.33 17.07
C SER A 190 -12.78 -0.52 15.56
N ASN A 191 -13.71 -1.25 14.92
CA ASN A 191 -13.64 -1.68 13.51
C ASN A 191 -14.35 -0.73 12.54
N ASP A 192 -14.54 0.51 12.77
CA ASP A 192 -15.15 1.52 11.86
C ASP A 192 -15.76 0.95 10.54
N ASP A 193 -15.32 1.48 9.37
CA ASP A 193 -15.74 1.10 8.01
C ASP A 193 -14.96 -0.08 7.38
N GLN A 194 -13.97 -0.63 8.07
CA GLN A 194 -13.21 -1.79 7.60
C GLN A 194 -13.93 -3.10 7.98
N ARG A 195 -14.38 -3.84 6.98
CA ARG A 195 -15.12 -5.10 7.18
C ARG A 195 -14.23 -6.34 7.36
N ARG A 196 -12.96 -6.25 6.93
CA ARG A 196 -11.98 -7.35 6.96
C ARG A 196 -10.73 -6.91 7.69
N VAL A 197 -10.77 -6.93 9.01
CA VAL A 197 -9.69 -6.47 9.91
C VAL A 197 -8.94 -7.63 10.54
N THR A 198 -7.69 -7.39 10.94
CA THR A 198 -6.85 -8.30 11.70
C THR A 198 -5.85 -7.51 12.54
N THR A 199 -5.21 -8.15 13.50
CA THR A 199 -4.16 -7.54 14.32
C THR A 199 -2.83 -7.41 13.54
N PRO A 200 -1.91 -6.51 13.96
CA PRO A 200 -0.56 -6.44 13.42
C PRO A 200 0.17 -7.79 13.45
N ALA A 201 0.15 -8.48 14.59
CA ALA A 201 0.80 -9.78 14.75
C ALA A 201 0.25 -10.83 13.77
N GLU A 202 -1.08 -10.97 13.69
CA GLU A 202 -1.72 -11.93 12.77
C GLU A 202 -1.38 -11.64 11.32
N ALA A 203 -1.33 -10.38 10.89
CA ALA A 203 -1.00 -10.00 9.52
C ALA A 203 0.44 -10.38 9.16
N ILE A 204 1.40 -10.10 10.05
CA ILE A 204 2.82 -10.45 9.86
C ILE A 204 2.98 -11.98 9.88
N HIS A 205 2.37 -12.69 10.84
CA HIS A 205 2.40 -14.13 10.90
C HIS A 205 1.81 -14.79 9.63
N ALA A 206 0.76 -14.21 9.07
CA ALA A 206 0.20 -14.68 7.79
C ALA A 206 1.12 -14.43 6.58
N GLY A 207 2.22 -13.68 6.75
CA GLY A 207 3.23 -13.43 5.73
C GLY A 207 3.10 -12.07 5.02
N ALA A 208 2.42 -11.07 5.60
CA ALA A 208 2.46 -9.72 5.09
C ALA A 208 3.89 -9.16 5.11
N SER A 209 4.30 -8.52 4.01
CA SER A 209 5.60 -7.83 3.93
C SER A 209 5.54 -6.47 4.61
N HIS A 210 4.40 -5.80 4.47
CA HIS A 210 4.12 -4.50 5.10
C HIS A 210 2.66 -4.45 5.52
N ILE A 211 2.41 -3.76 6.63
CA ILE A 211 1.06 -3.40 7.06
C ILE A 211 0.85 -1.90 6.90
N VAL A 212 -0.35 -1.50 6.46
CA VAL A 212 -0.74 -0.09 6.34
C VAL A 212 -1.74 0.25 7.43
N VAL A 213 -1.37 1.18 8.30
CA VAL A 213 -2.20 1.61 9.43
C VAL A 213 -2.54 3.09 9.31
N GLY A 214 -3.82 3.40 9.28
CA GLY A 214 -4.38 4.77 9.19
C GLY A 214 -4.89 5.24 10.54
N ARG A 215 -6.22 5.28 10.70
CA ARG A 215 -6.93 5.87 11.84
C ARG A 215 -6.52 5.34 13.22
N ALA A 216 -6.08 4.09 13.32
CA ALA A 216 -5.55 3.55 14.57
C ALA A 216 -4.29 4.31 15.05
N ILE A 217 -3.57 4.97 14.15
CA ILE A 217 -2.45 5.86 14.47
C ILE A 217 -2.91 7.32 14.45
N SER A 218 -3.46 7.79 13.31
CA SER A 218 -3.76 9.22 13.10
C SER A 218 -4.87 9.76 14.01
N GLY A 219 -5.81 8.90 14.41
CA GLY A 219 -6.91 9.23 15.31
C GLY A 219 -6.62 9.01 16.80
N ALA A 220 -5.46 8.44 17.14
CA ALA A 220 -5.08 8.20 18.53
C ALA A 220 -4.77 9.52 19.25
N GLN A 221 -5.08 9.58 20.55
CA GLN A 221 -4.70 10.69 21.42
C GLN A 221 -3.17 10.90 21.42
N ASP A 222 -2.42 9.80 21.47
CA ASP A 222 -0.97 9.76 21.24
C ASP A 222 -0.62 8.85 20.07
N PRO A 223 -0.44 9.40 18.84
CA PRO A 223 -0.08 8.62 17.66
C PRO A 223 1.25 7.88 17.79
N ARG A 224 2.22 8.44 18.54
CA ARG A 224 3.52 7.80 18.74
C ARG A 224 3.38 6.54 19.58
N ALA A 225 2.71 6.64 20.72
CA ALA A 225 2.46 5.50 21.60
C ALA A 225 1.65 4.41 20.86
N ALA A 226 0.67 4.80 20.02
CA ALA A 226 -0.08 3.87 19.19
C ALA A 226 0.81 3.16 18.16
N ALA A 227 1.70 3.87 17.48
CA ALA A 227 2.64 3.28 16.53
C ALA A 227 3.62 2.33 17.22
N GLU A 228 4.16 2.71 18.38
CA GLU A 228 5.06 1.88 19.18
C GLU A 228 4.37 0.61 19.73
N HIS A 229 3.08 0.71 20.05
CA HIS A 229 2.28 -0.47 20.41
C HIS A 229 2.13 -1.45 19.23
N ILE A 230 1.81 -0.94 18.04
CA ILE A 230 1.73 -1.73 16.81
C ILE A 230 3.06 -2.42 16.52
N LEU A 231 4.17 -1.71 16.65
CA LEU A 231 5.50 -2.27 16.40
C LEU A 231 5.82 -3.42 17.36
N ARG A 232 5.45 -3.31 18.65
CA ARG A 232 5.60 -4.42 19.61
C ARG A 232 4.75 -5.64 19.22
N GLU A 233 3.48 -5.44 18.82
CA GLU A 233 2.66 -6.55 18.35
C GLU A 233 3.26 -7.25 17.10
N MET A 234 3.94 -6.49 16.22
CA MET A 234 4.61 -7.05 15.04
C MET A 234 5.87 -7.86 15.39
N GLU A 235 6.52 -7.57 16.51
CA GLU A 235 7.69 -8.31 17.00
C GLU A 235 7.31 -9.64 17.65
N GLU A 236 6.06 -9.76 18.14
CA GLU A 236 5.52 -10.97 18.78
C GLU A 236 5.03 -12.03 17.77
N ALA A 237 5.11 -11.77 16.44
CA ALA A 237 4.52 -12.54 15.36
C ALA A 237 5.39 -13.76 14.91
#